data_c7b684f068c390830bb1e64049daac4f
#
_entry.id   c7b684f068c390830bb1e64049daac4f
#
_cell.length_a   1.000
_cell.length_b   1.000
_cell.length_c   1.000
_cell.angle_alpha   90.00
_cell.angle_beta   90.00
_cell.angle_gamma   90.00
#
_symmetry.space_group_name_H-M   'P 1'
#
loop_
_entity.id
_entity.type
_entity.pdbx_description
1 polymer ?
#
loop_
_entity_poly.entity_id
_entity_poly.type
_entity_poly.pdbx_seq_one_letter_code
_entity_poly.pdbx_strand_id
1 'polypeptide(L)'
;KPNPFPKSIFDNVAFGPRVNNLKGNLEQLVKTSLQRADLWNEVKDRLKDNALELSGGQQQRLCIARALAVNPEVILMDEPASALDPISTQKIEDLIKILSENVTIIIVTHNMQQAARVSDYAACMMADENRIGELVEYGTNEQIFGNPVDKRTEDYVTGRIG
;
A
#
# COMPACT_ATOMS: atom_id res chain seq x y z
N LYS A 1 -3.22 -7.20 6.08
CA LYS A 1 -3.11 -8.49 5.37
C LYS A 1 -3.71 -8.35 3.98
N PRO A 2 -3.06 -8.83 2.90
CA PRO A 2 -3.66 -8.81 1.56
C PRO A 2 -4.99 -9.58 1.57
N ASN A 3 -5.98 -9.06 0.84
CA ASN A 3 -7.31 -9.63 0.80
C ASN A 3 -7.82 -9.71 -0.66
N PRO A 4 -7.24 -10.59 -1.49
CA PRO A 4 -7.78 -10.86 -2.80
C PRO A 4 -9.14 -11.58 -2.68
N PHE A 5 -10.01 -11.34 -3.65
CA PHE A 5 -11.25 -12.10 -3.75
C PHE A 5 -10.95 -13.56 -4.12
N PRO A 6 -11.75 -14.56 -3.67
CA PRO A 6 -11.64 -15.95 -4.06
C PRO A 6 -12.14 -16.15 -5.51
N LYS A 7 -11.46 -15.49 -6.44
CA LYS A 7 -11.73 -15.44 -7.88
C LYS A 7 -10.41 -15.53 -8.63
N SER A 8 -10.48 -15.53 -9.96
CA SER A 8 -9.27 -15.50 -10.78
C SER A 8 -8.46 -14.21 -10.56
N ILE A 9 -7.18 -14.25 -10.92
CA ILE A 9 -6.29 -13.06 -10.94
C ILE A 9 -6.92 -11.98 -11.81
N PHE A 10 -7.39 -12.34 -13.01
CA PHE A 10 -8.08 -11.44 -13.93
C PHE A 10 -9.31 -10.80 -13.28
N ASP A 11 -10.19 -11.59 -12.68
CA ASP A 11 -11.44 -11.09 -12.10
C ASP A 11 -11.23 -10.22 -10.88
N ASN A 12 -10.15 -10.41 -10.13
CA ASN A 12 -9.77 -9.49 -9.07
C ASN A 12 -9.52 -8.08 -9.62
N VAL A 13 -8.70 -7.94 -10.65
CA VAL A 13 -8.37 -6.64 -11.24
C VAL A 13 -9.56 -6.05 -12.01
N ALA A 14 -10.29 -6.90 -12.73
CA ALA A 14 -11.46 -6.49 -13.53
C ALA A 14 -12.68 -6.08 -12.68
N PHE A 15 -12.66 -6.34 -11.37
CA PHE A 15 -13.83 -6.12 -10.50
C PHE A 15 -14.27 -4.65 -10.48
N GLY A 16 -13.37 -3.74 -10.12
CA GLY A 16 -13.65 -2.30 -10.04
C GLY A 16 -14.17 -1.72 -11.38
N PRO A 17 -13.45 -1.95 -12.49
CA PRO A 17 -13.90 -1.54 -13.82
C PRO A 17 -15.30 -2.03 -14.20
N ARG A 18 -15.64 -3.29 -13.90
CA ARG A 18 -16.97 -3.84 -14.19
C ARG A 18 -18.06 -3.17 -13.35
N VAL A 19 -17.83 -3.01 -12.05
CA VAL A 19 -18.83 -2.38 -11.14
C VAL A 19 -19.06 -0.92 -11.50
N ASN A 20 -18.02 -0.21 -11.91
CA ASN A 20 -18.12 1.20 -12.31
C ASN A 20 -18.49 1.39 -13.79
N ASN A 21 -18.80 0.31 -14.53
CA ASN A 21 -19.12 0.36 -15.96
C ASN A 21 -18.11 1.16 -16.79
N LEU A 22 -16.81 1.02 -16.49
CA LEU A 22 -15.76 1.72 -17.21
C LEU A 22 -15.73 1.25 -18.67
N LYS A 23 -15.77 2.20 -19.59
CA LYS A 23 -15.70 1.93 -21.03
C LYS A 23 -14.25 1.61 -21.43
N GLY A 24 -14.09 0.71 -22.41
CA GLY A 24 -12.79 0.38 -22.99
C GLY A 24 -12.49 -1.11 -23.03
N ASN A 25 -11.26 -1.43 -23.43
CA ASN A 25 -10.80 -2.82 -23.49
C ASN A 25 -10.40 -3.30 -22.08
N LEU A 26 -11.23 -4.15 -21.49
CA LEU A 26 -11.02 -4.66 -20.12
C LEU A 26 -9.73 -5.49 -20.01
N GLU A 27 -9.36 -6.24 -21.03
CA GLU A 27 -8.11 -7.04 -21.04
C GLU A 27 -6.89 -6.12 -21.00
N GLN A 28 -6.91 -5.06 -21.81
CA GLN A 28 -5.82 -4.07 -21.81
C GLN A 28 -5.73 -3.34 -20.47
N LEU A 29 -6.87 -3.00 -19.87
CA LEU A 29 -6.91 -2.35 -18.57
C LEU A 29 -6.34 -3.25 -17.47
N VAL A 30 -6.73 -4.52 -17.44
CA VAL A 30 -6.19 -5.52 -16.50
C VAL A 30 -4.68 -5.66 -16.68
N LYS A 31 -4.22 -5.82 -17.92
CA LYS A 31 -2.79 -5.90 -18.24
C LYS A 31 -2.02 -4.68 -17.72
N THR A 32 -2.48 -3.48 -18.05
CA THR A 32 -1.83 -2.24 -17.63
C THR A 32 -1.79 -2.11 -16.11
N SER A 33 -2.87 -2.47 -15.42
CA SER A 33 -2.92 -2.41 -13.95
C SER A 33 -1.96 -3.39 -13.30
N LEU A 34 -1.84 -4.61 -13.83
CA LEU A 34 -0.86 -5.60 -13.38
C LEU A 34 0.58 -5.16 -13.67
N GLN A 35 0.83 -4.48 -14.80
CA GLN A 35 2.13 -3.90 -15.11
C GLN A 35 2.50 -2.78 -14.13
N ARG A 36 1.57 -1.86 -13.84
CA ARG A 36 1.76 -0.78 -12.86
C ARG A 36 2.04 -1.31 -11.46
N ALA A 37 1.49 -2.48 -11.11
CA ALA A 37 1.72 -3.14 -9.82
C ALA A 37 2.94 -4.09 -9.82
N ASP A 38 3.77 -4.06 -10.85
CA ASP A 38 4.94 -4.94 -11.04
C ASP A 38 4.62 -6.44 -10.85
N LEU A 39 3.45 -6.87 -11.35
CA LEU A 39 2.99 -8.26 -11.20
C LEU A 39 2.79 -8.98 -12.55
N TRP A 40 2.66 -8.23 -13.65
CA TRP A 40 2.32 -8.78 -14.96
C TRP A 40 3.22 -9.95 -15.39
N ASN A 41 4.52 -9.79 -15.28
CA ASN A 41 5.48 -10.79 -15.76
C ASN A 41 5.41 -12.12 -15.00
N GLU A 42 4.92 -12.08 -13.75
CA GLU A 42 4.78 -13.26 -12.91
C GLU A 42 3.46 -14.01 -13.15
N VAL A 43 2.42 -13.32 -13.68
CA VAL A 43 1.06 -13.89 -13.74
C VAL A 43 0.42 -13.90 -15.13
N LYS A 44 1.07 -13.33 -16.17
CA LYS A 44 0.49 -13.18 -17.51
C LYS A 44 -0.01 -14.48 -18.13
N ASP A 45 0.62 -15.61 -17.83
CA ASP A 45 0.29 -16.93 -18.37
C ASP A 45 -0.69 -17.72 -17.49
N ARG A 46 -1.11 -17.14 -16.35
CA ARG A 46 -1.97 -17.78 -15.35
C ARG A 46 -3.08 -16.86 -14.82
N LEU A 47 -3.57 -15.95 -15.65
CA LEU A 47 -4.61 -14.97 -15.28
C LEU A 47 -5.95 -15.62 -14.84
N LYS A 48 -6.19 -16.87 -15.23
CA LYS A 48 -7.39 -17.64 -14.86
C LYS A 48 -7.25 -18.39 -13.53
N ASP A 49 -6.03 -18.49 -12.99
CA ASP A 49 -5.78 -19.19 -11.73
C ASP A 49 -6.41 -18.44 -10.56
N ASN A 50 -6.69 -19.17 -9.49
CA ASN A 50 -7.24 -18.59 -8.26
C ASN A 50 -6.22 -17.65 -7.61
N ALA A 51 -6.63 -16.42 -7.33
CA ALA A 51 -5.77 -15.41 -6.70
C ALA A 51 -5.27 -15.80 -5.31
N LEU A 52 -5.96 -16.69 -4.61
CA LEU A 52 -5.55 -17.20 -3.29
C LEU A 52 -4.32 -18.13 -3.35
N GLU A 53 -3.97 -18.65 -4.53
CA GLU A 53 -2.78 -19.48 -4.75
C GLU A 53 -1.50 -18.68 -4.93
N LEU A 54 -1.60 -17.36 -5.02
CA LEU A 54 -0.46 -16.45 -5.09
C LEU A 54 0.27 -16.37 -3.74
N SER A 55 1.57 -16.09 -3.77
CA SER A 55 2.33 -15.75 -2.56
C SER A 55 1.80 -14.47 -1.90
N GLY A 56 2.11 -14.25 -0.61
CA GLY A 56 1.64 -13.07 0.12
C GLY A 56 2.01 -11.74 -0.58
N GLY A 57 3.25 -11.61 -1.04
CA GLY A 57 3.70 -10.43 -1.79
C GLY A 57 3.01 -10.27 -3.14
N GLN A 58 2.73 -11.38 -3.85
CA GLN A 58 1.95 -11.34 -5.09
C GLN A 58 0.50 -10.96 -4.83
N GLN A 59 -0.12 -11.48 -3.75
CA GLN A 59 -1.48 -11.10 -3.36
C GLN A 59 -1.58 -9.61 -3.01
N GLN A 60 -0.57 -9.07 -2.33
CA GLN A 60 -0.52 -7.64 -2.01
C GLN A 60 -0.44 -6.80 -3.28
N ARG A 61 0.46 -7.12 -4.21
CA ARG A 61 0.56 -6.43 -5.50
C ARG A 61 -0.70 -6.60 -6.36
N LEU A 62 -1.38 -7.74 -6.28
CA LEU A 62 -2.68 -7.93 -6.93
C LEU A 62 -3.76 -6.99 -6.34
N CYS A 63 -3.80 -6.81 -5.02
CA CYS A 63 -4.71 -5.86 -4.37
C CYS A 63 -4.41 -4.42 -4.80
N ILE A 64 -3.13 -4.05 -4.96
CA ILE A 64 -2.73 -2.76 -5.51
C ILE A 64 -3.17 -2.62 -6.97
N ALA A 65 -2.93 -3.64 -7.82
CA ALA A 65 -3.39 -3.65 -9.22
C ALA A 65 -4.92 -3.46 -9.32
N ARG A 66 -5.68 -4.12 -8.44
CA ARG A 66 -7.13 -3.97 -8.35
C ARG A 66 -7.55 -2.53 -8.02
N ALA A 67 -6.85 -1.87 -7.10
CA ALA A 67 -7.10 -0.47 -6.78
C ALA A 67 -6.74 0.46 -7.96
N LEU A 68 -5.58 0.24 -8.60
CA LEU A 68 -5.13 1.02 -9.75
C LEU A 68 -6.05 0.91 -10.98
N ALA A 69 -6.80 -0.19 -11.11
CA ALA A 69 -7.66 -0.46 -12.27
C ALA A 69 -8.82 0.53 -12.44
N VAL A 70 -9.18 1.28 -11.40
CA VAL A 70 -10.18 2.35 -11.47
C VAL A 70 -9.57 3.74 -11.59
N ASN A 71 -8.25 3.82 -11.78
CA ASN A 71 -7.48 5.05 -11.90
C ASN A 71 -7.75 6.06 -10.78
N PRO A 72 -7.51 5.70 -9.51
CA PRO A 72 -7.78 6.55 -8.36
C PRO A 72 -6.82 7.73 -8.29
N GLU A 73 -7.27 8.85 -7.71
CA GLU A 73 -6.42 9.99 -7.35
C GLU A 73 -5.69 9.75 -6.01
N VAL A 74 -6.30 8.96 -5.12
CA VAL A 74 -5.78 8.64 -3.79
C VAL A 74 -5.90 7.14 -3.53
N ILE A 75 -4.85 6.53 -3.00
CA ILE A 75 -4.83 5.14 -2.51
C ILE A 75 -4.58 5.13 -1.01
N LEU A 76 -5.46 4.46 -0.27
CA LEU A 76 -5.28 4.20 1.16
C LEU A 76 -4.70 2.80 1.35
N MET A 77 -3.63 2.69 2.12
CA MET A 77 -2.98 1.43 2.44
C MET A 77 -2.89 1.26 3.96
N ASP A 78 -3.45 0.18 4.46
CA ASP A 78 -3.40 -0.18 5.88
C ASP A 78 -2.43 -1.36 6.05
N GLU A 79 -1.32 -1.13 6.75
CA GLU A 79 -0.27 -2.11 7.02
C GLU A 79 0.18 -2.89 5.76
N PRO A 80 0.61 -2.23 4.67
CA PRO A 80 0.78 -2.88 3.37
C PRO A 80 1.85 -3.97 3.34
N ALA A 81 2.78 -4.01 4.30
CA ALA A 81 3.87 -4.99 4.33
C ALA A 81 3.96 -5.80 5.64
N SER A 82 3.04 -5.64 6.60
CA SER A 82 3.14 -6.22 7.95
C SER A 82 3.22 -7.76 8.02
N ALA A 83 2.78 -8.46 6.97
CA ALA A 83 2.76 -9.93 6.93
C ALA A 83 3.66 -10.50 5.82
N LEU A 84 4.60 -9.70 5.30
CA LEU A 84 5.47 -10.08 4.19
C LEU A 84 6.88 -10.39 4.68
N ASP A 85 7.58 -11.23 3.93
CA ASP A 85 9.02 -11.43 4.09
C ASP A 85 9.80 -10.18 3.66
N PRO A 86 11.09 -10.03 4.06
CA PRO A 86 11.87 -8.81 3.78
C PRO A 86 12.00 -8.49 2.28
N ILE A 87 12.10 -9.50 1.41
CA ILE A 87 12.24 -9.30 -0.04
C ILE A 87 10.93 -8.77 -0.62
N SER A 88 9.81 -9.37 -0.21
CA SER A 88 8.46 -8.91 -0.63
C SER A 88 8.16 -7.52 -0.07
N THR A 89 8.58 -7.21 1.16
CA THR A 89 8.45 -5.88 1.76
C THR A 89 9.18 -4.83 0.91
N GLN A 90 10.45 -5.08 0.55
CA GLN A 90 11.23 -4.17 -0.28
C GLN A 90 10.55 -3.90 -1.62
N LYS A 91 10.03 -4.94 -2.29
CA LYS A 91 9.28 -4.78 -3.56
C LYS A 91 8.03 -3.90 -3.41
N ILE A 92 7.31 -4.01 -2.30
CA ILE A 92 6.16 -3.14 -2.03
C ILE A 92 6.59 -1.70 -1.78
N GLU A 93 7.68 -1.47 -1.03
CA GLU A 93 8.22 -0.14 -0.77
C GLU A 93 8.69 0.54 -2.06
N ASP A 94 9.41 -0.19 -2.93
CA ASP A 94 9.83 0.31 -4.23
C ASP A 94 8.64 0.64 -5.12
N LEU A 95 7.61 -0.23 -5.12
CA LEU A 95 6.37 0.01 -5.86
C LEU A 95 5.63 1.26 -5.36
N ILE A 96 5.55 1.46 -4.04
CA ILE A 96 4.94 2.66 -3.43
C ILE A 96 5.63 3.93 -3.94
N LYS A 97 6.96 3.97 -3.95
CA LYS A 97 7.73 5.12 -4.45
C LYS A 97 7.46 5.41 -5.92
N ILE A 98 7.41 4.39 -6.76
CA ILE A 98 7.08 4.56 -8.19
C ILE A 98 5.65 5.10 -8.38
N LEU A 99 4.70 4.57 -7.62
CA LEU A 99 3.30 4.97 -7.73
C LEU A 99 3.07 6.39 -7.20
N SER A 100 3.78 6.82 -6.16
CA SER A 100 3.63 8.15 -5.54
C SER A 100 3.97 9.30 -6.49
N GLU A 101 4.69 9.06 -7.57
CA GLU A 101 4.92 10.05 -8.63
C GLU A 101 3.64 10.50 -9.34
N ASN A 102 2.58 9.67 -9.33
CA ASN A 102 1.36 9.90 -10.10
C ASN A 102 0.06 9.76 -9.29
N VAL A 103 0.13 9.24 -8.06
CA VAL A 103 -1.04 8.97 -7.22
C VAL A 103 -0.70 9.35 -5.79
N THR A 104 -1.59 10.07 -5.11
CA THR A 104 -1.43 10.32 -3.67
C THR A 104 -1.62 9.02 -2.90
N ILE A 105 -0.64 8.65 -2.07
CA ILE A 105 -0.70 7.43 -1.26
C ILE A 105 -0.72 7.83 0.23
N ILE A 106 -1.71 7.32 0.95
CA ILE A 106 -1.80 7.46 2.40
C ILE A 106 -1.60 6.08 3.01
N ILE A 107 -0.59 5.95 3.88
CA ILE A 107 -0.23 4.68 4.50
C ILE A 107 -0.45 4.79 6.01
N VAL A 108 -1.16 3.81 6.58
CA VAL A 108 -1.18 3.58 8.03
C VAL A 108 -0.23 2.43 8.32
N THR A 109 0.74 2.66 9.19
CA THR A 109 1.68 1.62 9.62
C THR A 109 2.23 1.92 11.01
N HIS A 110 2.52 0.87 11.79
CA HIS A 110 3.27 0.97 13.02
C HIS A 110 4.79 0.72 12.81
N ASN A 111 5.19 0.43 11.57
CA ASN A 111 6.60 0.21 11.24
C ASN A 111 7.28 1.54 10.89
N MET A 112 7.95 2.14 11.86
CA MET A 112 8.64 3.43 11.72
C MET A 112 9.73 3.40 10.64
N GLN A 113 10.44 2.28 10.51
CA GLN A 113 11.47 2.15 9.48
C GLN A 113 10.85 2.15 8.07
N GLN A 114 9.71 1.51 7.89
CA GLN A 114 8.97 1.56 6.62
C GLN A 114 8.50 2.99 6.35
N ALA A 115 7.83 3.62 7.32
CA ALA A 115 7.35 4.99 7.18
C ALA A 115 8.48 5.95 6.78
N ALA A 116 9.63 5.87 7.48
CA ALA A 116 10.80 6.70 7.17
C ALA A 116 11.37 6.48 5.76
N ARG A 117 11.24 5.25 5.20
CA ARG A 117 11.79 4.96 3.87
C ARG A 117 10.89 5.40 2.72
N VAL A 118 9.57 5.46 2.92
CA VAL A 118 8.62 5.61 1.80
C VAL A 118 7.80 6.90 1.82
N SER A 119 7.78 7.65 2.93
CA SER A 119 6.93 8.84 3.04
C SER A 119 7.67 10.13 2.69
N ASP A 120 6.95 11.09 2.12
CA ASP A 120 7.38 12.49 1.99
C ASP A 120 6.98 13.29 3.23
N TYR A 121 5.82 12.97 3.79
CA TYR A 121 5.26 13.55 5.01
C TYR A 121 4.79 12.44 5.95
N ALA A 122 4.85 12.69 7.24
CA ALA A 122 4.35 11.78 8.25
C ALA A 122 3.47 12.50 9.29
N ALA A 123 2.47 11.77 9.79
CA ALA A 123 1.61 12.17 10.88
C ALA A 123 1.78 11.19 12.04
N CYS A 124 2.25 11.65 13.18
CA CYS A 124 2.33 10.85 14.39
C CYS A 124 0.98 10.94 15.12
N MET A 125 0.31 9.80 15.25
CA MET A 125 -0.97 9.70 15.95
C MET A 125 -0.83 8.81 17.17
N MET A 126 -1.35 9.25 18.29
CA MET A 126 -1.34 8.48 19.55
C MET A 126 -2.71 8.49 20.19
N ALA A 127 -2.98 7.50 21.03
CA ALA A 127 -4.16 7.50 21.89
C ALA A 127 -3.83 8.16 23.23
N ASP A 128 -4.74 8.99 23.72
CA ASP A 128 -4.68 9.54 25.06
C ASP A 128 -5.05 8.51 26.15
N GLU A 129 -5.06 8.91 27.41
CA GLU A 129 -5.46 8.06 28.55
C GLU A 129 -6.89 7.52 28.42
N ASN A 130 -7.76 8.23 27.71
CA ASN A 130 -9.14 7.82 27.43
C ASN A 130 -9.27 6.97 26.15
N ARG A 131 -8.15 6.61 25.50
CA ARG A 131 -8.08 5.90 24.21
C ARG A 131 -8.68 6.69 23.04
N ILE A 132 -8.66 8.02 23.13
CA ILE A 132 -9.03 8.90 22.01
C ILE A 132 -7.76 9.16 21.19
N GLY A 133 -7.82 8.88 19.89
CA GLY A 133 -6.71 9.15 18.97
C GLY A 133 -6.54 10.65 18.75
N GLU A 134 -5.31 11.15 18.92
CA GLU A 134 -4.95 12.54 18.64
C GLU A 134 -3.79 12.61 17.65
N LEU A 135 -3.78 13.68 16.83
CA LEU A 135 -2.63 14.03 16.02
C LEU A 135 -1.60 14.75 16.90
N VAL A 136 -0.48 14.08 17.15
CA VAL A 136 0.61 14.61 18.00
C VAL A 136 1.49 15.57 17.22
N GLU A 137 1.93 15.14 16.03
CA GLU A 137 2.81 15.92 15.18
C GLU A 137 2.59 15.55 13.70
N TYR A 138 2.76 16.54 12.81
CA TYR A 138 2.74 16.39 11.38
C TYR A 138 3.85 17.21 10.74
N GLY A 139 4.58 16.62 9.83
CA GLY A 139 5.67 17.32 9.16
C GLY A 139 6.28 16.51 8.02
N THR A 140 7.37 17.04 7.46
CA THR A 140 8.15 16.31 6.46
C THR A 140 8.78 15.05 7.09
N ASN A 141 9.13 14.10 6.23
CA ASN A 141 9.87 12.90 6.65
C ASN A 141 11.10 13.25 7.51
N GLU A 142 11.94 14.19 7.02
CA GLU A 142 13.16 14.63 7.72
C GLU A 142 12.85 15.21 9.11
N GLN A 143 11.78 15.99 9.25
CA GLN A 143 11.36 16.56 10.52
C GLN A 143 10.93 15.46 11.49
N ILE A 144 9.98 14.61 11.09
CA ILE A 144 9.37 13.62 11.99
C ILE A 144 10.36 12.52 12.41
N PHE A 145 11.19 12.04 11.49
CA PHE A 145 12.12 10.93 11.78
C PHE A 145 13.53 11.39 12.16
N GLY A 146 13.92 12.63 11.82
CA GLY A 146 15.25 13.15 12.10
C GLY A 146 15.31 14.13 13.27
N ASN A 147 14.34 15.02 13.40
CA ASN A 147 14.32 16.07 14.41
C ASN A 147 12.90 16.45 14.83
N PRO A 148 12.14 15.53 15.45
CA PRO A 148 10.79 15.81 15.91
C PRO A 148 10.75 16.89 16.99
N VAL A 149 9.69 17.69 17.02
CA VAL A 149 9.50 18.77 17.99
C VAL A 149 8.81 18.27 19.26
N ASP A 150 7.83 17.36 19.11
CA ASP A 150 7.11 16.79 20.25
C ASP A 150 7.91 15.62 20.85
N LYS A 151 8.11 15.65 22.15
CA LYS A 151 8.84 14.61 22.89
C LYS A 151 8.21 13.22 22.74
N ARG A 152 6.89 13.14 22.63
CA ARG A 152 6.17 11.86 22.41
C ARG A 152 6.52 11.26 21.05
N THR A 153 6.62 12.11 20.01
CA THR A 153 7.06 11.68 18.66
C THR A 153 8.50 11.17 18.72
N GLU A 154 9.41 11.90 19.41
CA GLU A 154 10.80 11.47 19.58
C GLU A 154 10.90 10.10 20.25
N ASP A 155 10.16 9.91 21.35
CA ASP A 155 10.19 8.66 22.12
C ASP A 155 9.61 7.48 21.32
N TYR A 156 8.57 7.74 20.49
CA TYR A 156 7.99 6.73 19.62
C TYR A 156 8.92 6.35 18.46
N VAL A 157 9.46 7.33 17.75
CA VAL A 157 10.36 7.10 16.61
C VAL A 157 11.65 6.41 17.02
N THR A 158 12.15 6.74 18.23
CA THR A 158 13.37 6.11 18.79
C THR A 158 13.12 4.77 19.48
N GLY A 159 11.85 4.30 19.55
CA GLY A 159 11.49 3.03 20.17
C GLY A 159 11.58 3.02 21.69
N ARG A 160 11.50 4.20 22.36
CA ARG A 160 11.48 4.31 23.83
C ARG A 160 10.07 4.03 24.38
N ILE A 161 9.03 4.22 23.58
CA ILE A 161 7.63 3.88 23.85
C ILE A 161 7.06 3.16 22.63
N GLY A 162 6.23 2.11 22.88
CA GLY A 162 5.59 1.34 21.81
C GLY A 162 5.10 0.00 22.32
#